data_9f14be7b37e3dafb8dbfbcaf043dcbd3
#
_entry.id   9f14be7b37e3dafb8dbfbcaf043dcbd3
#
_cell.length_a   1.000
_cell.length_b   1.000
_cell.length_c   1.000
_cell.angle_alpha   90.00
_cell.angle_beta   90.00
_cell.angle_gamma   90.00
#
_symmetry.space_group_name_H-M   'P 1'
#
loop_
_entity.id
_entity.type
_entity.pdbx_description
1 polymer ?
#
loop_
_entity_poly.entity_id
_entity_poly.type
_entity_poly.pdbx_seq_one_letter_code
_entity_poly.pdbx_strand_id
1 'polypeptide(L)'
;LGKILLKKCKKHQALSLFSLSEFLILQSKSQSRRNNKYLGMANIGRISSIIGPVVDVSFEGKDSQIPPILDALSVTKPNGQRVVLETQQHLGEDRVRAIAMDSTDGLQRGMEVTHLGSPIMMPTGEEVKGRLFNVVGEAIDGLGEVNTKGLSIHRKAPKFEDLATSTEVLFTGIKVVDLLAPYVKGGKIGLFGGAGVGKTVLIQELINNIAKAYAGLSVFAGVGERTREGNDLLREMIESGIVKYGDEFKESMEKGGWDLSKVDKEALKDSQATFIFGQMNEPPGARARVALSGLTIAEHFRDGDGEGKGRDILFFIDNIFRFTQAGSEVSALLGRMPSAVGYQPTLATEMGAMQERIASTKRGSITSVQAVYVPADDLTDPAPATTFAHLDATTVLSRKIAELGIYPAVDPLDSSSRILSAEILGDAHYDCAQRVKNTLQRYKELQDIIAILGLEELSEEDKLIVTRARRVQRFLSQPFFVAEQFTGLKGVLVDINDTISGFNEIMDGLYDHLPESAFNLVGTIEDAKVKGEKLLAEAANN
;
A
#
# COMPACT_ATOMS: atom_id res chain seq x y z
N LEU A 1 -52.20 38.37 -9.11
CA LEU A 1 -51.99 36.99 -9.67
C LEU A 1 -51.99 35.90 -8.61
N GLY A 2 -51.52 36.15 -7.36
CA GLY A 2 -51.41 35.11 -6.31
C GLY A 2 -52.75 34.70 -5.68
N LYS A 3 -53.81 35.53 -5.74
CA LYS A 3 -55.14 35.23 -5.16
C LYS A 3 -56.10 34.49 -6.09
N ILE A 4 -55.80 34.39 -7.37
CA ILE A 4 -56.63 33.69 -8.38
C ILE A 4 -56.21 32.22 -8.49
N LEU A 5 -54.97 31.90 -8.17
CA LEU A 5 -54.42 30.52 -8.15
C LEU A 5 -54.88 29.70 -6.94
N LEU A 6 -55.20 30.34 -5.80
CA LEU A 6 -55.61 29.63 -4.57
C LEU A 6 -57.10 29.19 -4.56
N LYS A 7 -57.94 29.73 -5.46
CA LYS A 7 -59.36 29.35 -5.57
C LYS A 7 -59.65 28.15 -6.49
N LYS A 8 -58.68 27.75 -7.34
CA LYS A 8 -58.78 26.54 -8.18
C LYS A 8 -58.22 25.28 -7.57
N CYS A 9 -57.50 25.38 -6.44
CA CYS A 9 -56.82 24.25 -5.79
C CYS A 9 -57.70 23.41 -4.85
N LYS A 10 -58.94 23.76 -4.59
CA LYS A 10 -59.83 23.04 -3.65
C LYS A 10 -60.76 22.01 -4.30
N LYS A 11 -60.66 21.73 -5.60
CA LYS A 11 -61.54 20.76 -6.28
C LYS A 11 -60.85 19.56 -6.94
N HIS A 12 -59.51 19.42 -6.83
CA HIS A 12 -58.77 18.27 -7.38
C HIS A 12 -57.63 17.83 -6.46
N GLN A 13 -57.98 17.22 -5.33
CA GLN A 13 -56.98 16.62 -4.42
C GLN A 13 -56.46 15.25 -4.85
N ALA A 14 -56.84 14.74 -6.03
CA ALA A 14 -56.40 13.43 -6.53
C ALA A 14 -55.51 13.49 -7.79
N LEU A 15 -55.27 14.69 -8.34
CA LEU A 15 -54.45 14.84 -9.57
C LEU A 15 -53.08 15.50 -9.37
N SER A 16 -52.70 15.84 -8.12
CA SER A 16 -51.50 16.64 -7.87
C SER A 16 -50.22 15.83 -7.61
N LEU A 17 -50.33 14.53 -7.34
CA LEU A 17 -49.15 13.65 -7.15
C LEU A 17 -48.61 13.09 -8.46
N PHE A 18 -49.44 12.96 -9.49
CA PHE A 18 -48.98 12.50 -10.81
C PHE A 18 -48.27 13.62 -11.62
N SER A 19 -48.62 14.87 -11.43
CA SER A 19 -48.01 15.99 -12.18
C SER A 19 -46.63 16.40 -11.67
N LEU A 20 -46.32 16.20 -10.39
CA LEU A 20 -44.98 16.46 -9.83
C LEU A 20 -43.97 15.40 -10.24
N SER A 21 -44.37 14.14 -10.28
CA SER A 21 -43.52 13.05 -10.76
C SER A 21 -43.23 13.15 -12.27
N GLU A 22 -44.23 13.52 -13.07
CA GLU A 22 -44.05 13.79 -14.51
C GLU A 22 -43.20 15.06 -14.77
N PHE A 23 -43.33 16.09 -13.95
CA PHE A 23 -42.50 17.30 -14.08
C PHE A 23 -41.06 17.03 -13.68
N LEU A 24 -40.78 16.24 -12.62
CA LEU A 24 -39.46 15.81 -12.23
C LEU A 24 -38.85 14.83 -13.24
N ILE A 25 -39.65 13.93 -13.82
CA ILE A 25 -39.22 13.06 -14.92
C ILE A 25 -38.95 13.84 -16.21
N LEU A 26 -39.72 14.88 -16.51
CA LEU A 26 -39.48 15.76 -17.65
C LEU A 26 -38.25 16.66 -17.42
N GLN A 27 -38.00 17.14 -16.21
CA GLN A 27 -36.77 17.86 -15.88
C GLN A 27 -35.56 16.93 -15.93
N SER A 28 -35.64 15.71 -15.39
CA SER A 28 -34.57 14.72 -15.48
C SER A 28 -34.30 14.26 -16.91
N LYS A 29 -35.35 14.08 -17.72
CA LYS A 29 -35.22 13.80 -19.16
C LYS A 29 -34.71 14.98 -19.97
N SER A 30 -35.02 16.24 -19.57
CA SER A 30 -34.46 17.41 -20.23
C SER A 30 -32.99 17.65 -19.86
N GLN A 31 -32.60 17.38 -18.62
CA GLN A 31 -31.22 17.37 -18.19
C GLN A 31 -30.43 16.20 -18.81
N SER A 32 -31.01 14.99 -18.86
CA SER A 32 -30.44 13.84 -19.55
C SER A 32 -30.34 14.09 -21.08
N ARG A 33 -31.32 14.74 -21.71
CA ARG A 33 -31.22 15.12 -23.14
C ARG A 33 -30.24 16.26 -23.40
N ARG A 34 -30.05 17.19 -22.49
CA ARG A 34 -28.96 18.18 -22.57
C ARG A 34 -27.61 17.52 -22.43
N ASN A 35 -27.44 16.64 -21.45
CA ASN A 35 -26.19 15.86 -21.28
C ASN A 35 -25.91 14.92 -22.47
N ASN A 36 -26.95 14.27 -23.05
CA ASN A 36 -26.77 13.40 -24.22
C ASN A 36 -26.50 14.17 -25.53
N LYS A 37 -26.85 15.47 -25.62
CA LYS A 37 -26.53 16.27 -26.80
C LYS A 37 -25.08 16.70 -26.86
N TYR A 38 -24.35 16.65 -25.69
CA TYR A 38 -22.93 16.96 -25.57
C TYR A 38 -22.02 15.71 -25.62
N LEU A 39 -22.59 14.51 -25.60
CA LEU A 39 -21.83 13.22 -25.70
C LEU A 39 -21.36 12.91 -27.14
N GLY A 40 -21.57 13.79 -28.10
CA GLY A 40 -21.23 13.56 -29.52
C GLY A 40 -20.15 14.46 -30.12
N MET A 41 -19.69 15.51 -29.41
CA MET A 41 -18.59 16.37 -29.86
C MET A 41 -17.46 16.31 -28.85
N ALA A 42 -16.31 15.79 -29.29
CA ALA A 42 -15.09 15.79 -28.48
C ALA A 42 -14.75 17.27 -28.14
N ASN A 43 -14.63 17.59 -26.84
CA ASN A 43 -14.18 18.89 -26.39
C ASN A 43 -12.67 18.98 -26.62
N ILE A 44 -12.26 19.74 -27.63
CA ILE A 44 -10.87 19.80 -28.12
C ILE A 44 -10.28 21.15 -27.74
N GLY A 45 -9.17 21.13 -27.03
CA GLY A 45 -8.31 22.29 -26.76
C GLY A 45 -7.01 22.23 -27.58
N ARG A 46 -6.16 23.25 -27.39
CA ARG A 46 -4.84 23.32 -28.00
C ARG A 46 -3.79 23.71 -26.96
N ILE A 47 -2.63 23.09 -27.02
CA ILE A 47 -1.49 23.43 -26.16
C ILE A 47 -1.10 24.88 -26.41
N SER A 48 -1.13 25.71 -25.36
CA SER A 48 -0.70 27.12 -25.39
C SER A 48 0.70 27.31 -24.85
N SER A 49 1.13 26.53 -23.83
CA SER A 49 2.46 26.59 -23.21
C SER A 49 2.85 25.24 -22.64
N ILE A 50 4.15 24.96 -22.57
CA ILE A 50 4.73 23.76 -21.94
C ILE A 50 5.91 24.21 -21.07
N ILE A 51 5.91 23.85 -19.81
CA ILE A 51 6.95 24.15 -18.82
C ILE A 51 7.28 22.86 -18.05
N GLY A 52 8.23 22.07 -18.57
CA GLY A 52 8.49 20.74 -18.03
C GLY A 52 7.24 19.87 -18.09
N PRO A 53 6.80 19.25 -16.98
CA PRO A 53 5.60 18.41 -16.94
C PRO A 53 4.29 19.23 -16.87
N VAL A 54 4.34 20.56 -16.81
CA VAL A 54 3.17 21.43 -16.80
C VAL A 54 2.82 21.87 -18.22
N VAL A 55 1.55 21.68 -18.59
CA VAL A 55 1.02 22.01 -19.91
C VAL A 55 -0.19 22.89 -19.74
N ASP A 56 -0.15 24.09 -20.33
CA ASP A 56 -1.31 24.99 -20.39
C ASP A 56 -2.06 24.73 -21.71
N VAL A 57 -3.37 24.52 -21.60
CA VAL A 57 -4.26 24.19 -22.72
C VAL A 57 -5.35 25.24 -22.82
N SER A 58 -5.58 25.76 -24.03
CA SER A 58 -6.66 26.69 -24.35
C SER A 58 -7.82 25.95 -25.00
N PHE A 59 -9.03 26.21 -24.53
CA PHE A 59 -10.30 25.66 -25.02
C PHE A 59 -11.16 26.75 -25.70
N GLU A 60 -10.56 27.45 -26.65
CA GLU A 60 -11.21 28.54 -27.39
C GLU A 60 -12.18 27.99 -28.43
N GLY A 61 -13.47 28.38 -28.33
CA GLY A 61 -14.49 28.02 -29.28
C GLY A 61 -15.89 28.26 -28.74
N LYS A 62 -16.88 28.51 -29.64
CA LYS A 62 -18.28 28.82 -29.25
C LYS A 62 -18.96 27.66 -28.49
N ASP A 63 -18.50 26.44 -28.67
CA ASP A 63 -19.06 25.21 -28.10
C ASP A 63 -18.09 24.49 -27.14
N SER A 64 -16.87 25.02 -26.92
CA SER A 64 -15.90 24.45 -26.00
C SER A 64 -16.25 24.76 -24.55
N GLN A 65 -16.06 23.77 -23.68
CA GLN A 65 -16.25 23.90 -22.24
C GLN A 65 -14.90 23.73 -21.53
N ILE A 66 -14.66 24.56 -20.52
CA ILE A 66 -13.46 24.41 -19.68
C ILE A 66 -13.57 23.08 -18.91
N PRO A 67 -12.59 22.16 -19.05
CA PRO A 67 -12.56 20.92 -18.29
C PRO A 67 -12.59 21.17 -16.78
N PRO A 68 -13.36 20.42 -16.01
CA PRO A 68 -13.30 20.45 -14.55
C PRO A 68 -11.90 20.16 -14.02
N ILE A 69 -11.59 20.65 -12.82
CA ILE A 69 -10.35 20.29 -12.11
C ILE A 69 -10.37 18.79 -11.84
N LEU A 70 -9.21 18.12 -11.99
CA LEU A 70 -8.95 16.70 -11.92
C LEU A 70 -9.43 15.89 -13.13
N ASP A 71 -10.11 16.48 -14.11
CA ASP A 71 -10.44 15.77 -15.34
C ASP A 71 -9.19 15.50 -16.18
N ALA A 72 -9.21 14.36 -16.85
CA ALA A 72 -8.14 13.89 -17.70
C ALA A 72 -8.25 14.45 -19.11
N LEU A 73 -7.12 14.85 -19.65
CA LEU A 73 -6.94 15.30 -21.02
C LEU A 73 -5.99 14.34 -21.73
N SER A 74 -6.14 14.19 -23.04
CA SER A 74 -5.28 13.32 -23.85
C SER A 74 -4.67 14.09 -25.00
N VAL A 75 -3.38 13.96 -25.20
CA VAL A 75 -2.64 14.47 -26.36
C VAL A 75 -1.84 13.33 -26.99
N THR A 76 -1.81 13.28 -28.33
CA THR A 76 -1.04 12.27 -29.06
C THR A 76 0.20 12.94 -29.66
N LYS A 77 1.37 12.42 -29.34
CA LYS A 77 2.66 12.88 -29.90
C LYS A 77 2.78 12.51 -31.39
N PRO A 78 3.67 13.15 -32.14
CA PRO A 78 3.90 12.81 -33.56
C PRO A 78 4.34 11.35 -33.80
N ASN A 79 4.96 10.71 -32.81
CA ASN A 79 5.35 9.30 -32.86
C ASN A 79 4.19 8.32 -32.54
N GLY A 80 2.97 8.81 -32.32
CA GLY A 80 1.81 8.03 -31.97
C GLY A 80 1.63 7.74 -30.47
N GLN A 81 2.59 8.10 -29.63
CA GLN A 81 2.49 7.91 -28.18
C GLN A 81 1.42 8.85 -27.59
N ARG A 82 0.51 8.27 -26.82
CA ARG A 82 -0.50 9.01 -26.07
C ARG A 82 0.08 9.51 -24.75
N VAL A 83 -0.18 10.76 -24.41
CA VAL A 83 0.14 11.35 -23.10
C VAL A 83 -1.15 11.82 -22.45
N VAL A 84 -1.36 11.40 -21.20
CA VAL A 84 -2.49 11.85 -20.38
C VAL A 84 -2.02 13.00 -19.50
N LEU A 85 -2.85 14.05 -19.45
CA LEU A 85 -2.66 15.22 -18.60
C LEU A 85 -3.82 15.29 -17.61
N GLU A 86 -3.61 15.79 -16.41
CA GLU A 86 -4.66 16.03 -15.42
C GLU A 86 -4.82 17.53 -15.18
N THR A 87 -6.04 18.04 -15.32
CA THR A 87 -6.37 19.46 -15.08
C THR A 87 -6.16 19.80 -13.59
N GLN A 88 -5.31 20.79 -13.32
CA GLN A 88 -4.96 21.21 -11.96
C GLN A 88 -5.52 22.56 -11.56
N GLN A 89 -5.68 23.46 -12.54
CA GLN A 89 -6.03 24.86 -12.29
C GLN A 89 -6.69 25.50 -13.50
N HIS A 90 -7.67 26.35 -13.25
CA HIS A 90 -8.22 27.27 -14.25
C HIS A 90 -7.44 28.59 -14.22
N LEU A 91 -6.94 29.02 -15.38
CA LEU A 91 -6.10 30.23 -15.51
C LEU A 91 -6.91 31.45 -15.92
N GLY A 92 -8.21 31.27 -16.25
CA GLY A 92 -9.04 32.29 -16.92
C GLY A 92 -8.85 32.27 -18.44
N GLU A 93 -9.65 33.07 -19.17
CA GLU A 93 -9.60 33.16 -20.64
C GLU A 93 -9.63 31.81 -21.34
N ASP A 94 -10.55 30.93 -20.90
CA ASP A 94 -10.75 29.57 -21.44
C ASP A 94 -9.49 28.68 -21.41
N ARG A 95 -8.55 28.97 -20.49
CA ARG A 95 -7.30 28.19 -20.32
C ARG A 95 -7.29 27.42 -19.03
N VAL A 96 -6.74 26.21 -19.12
CA VAL A 96 -6.47 25.34 -17.98
C VAL A 96 -4.98 25.01 -17.90
N ARG A 97 -4.50 24.85 -16.69
CA ARG A 97 -3.17 24.31 -16.40
C ARG A 97 -3.32 22.84 -15.99
N ALA A 98 -2.61 21.98 -16.69
CA ALA A 98 -2.61 20.54 -16.46
C ALA A 98 -1.19 20.04 -16.18
N ILE A 99 -1.12 18.89 -15.50
CA ILE A 99 0.14 18.18 -15.26
C ILE A 99 0.17 16.88 -16.04
N ALA A 100 1.32 16.60 -16.66
CA ALA A 100 1.51 15.40 -17.46
C ALA A 100 1.78 14.17 -16.57
N MET A 101 1.18 13.04 -16.97
CA MET A 101 1.40 11.72 -16.34
C MET A 101 2.52 10.94 -17.02
N ASP A 102 3.06 11.46 -18.13
CA ASP A 102 4.21 10.91 -18.85
C ASP A 102 5.11 12.05 -19.35
N SER A 103 6.27 11.73 -19.92
CA SER A 103 7.19 12.75 -20.47
C SER A 103 6.49 13.67 -21.47
N THR A 104 6.73 14.96 -21.35
CA THR A 104 6.26 16.00 -22.29
C THR A 104 7.18 16.18 -23.50
N ASP A 105 8.27 15.42 -23.60
CA ASP A 105 9.20 15.50 -24.73
C ASP A 105 8.49 15.21 -26.04
N GLY A 106 8.67 16.09 -27.02
CA GLY A 106 8.01 16.00 -28.33
C GLY A 106 6.62 16.64 -28.40
N LEU A 107 6.06 17.12 -27.28
CA LEU A 107 4.88 17.96 -27.31
C LEU A 107 5.23 19.36 -27.85
N GLN A 108 4.31 19.94 -28.60
CA GLN A 108 4.51 21.26 -29.21
C GLN A 108 3.29 22.14 -28.99
N ARG A 109 3.52 23.45 -28.94
CA ARG A 109 2.45 24.43 -28.93
C ARG A 109 1.54 24.28 -30.18
N GLY A 110 0.23 24.38 -29.99
CA GLY A 110 -0.78 24.23 -31.04
C GLY A 110 -1.27 22.80 -31.26
N MET A 111 -0.64 21.77 -30.66
CA MET A 111 -1.16 20.40 -30.71
C MET A 111 -2.55 20.31 -30.09
N GLU A 112 -3.37 19.46 -30.68
CA GLU A 112 -4.73 19.20 -30.20
C GLU A 112 -4.73 18.35 -28.95
N VAL A 113 -5.56 18.73 -27.99
CA VAL A 113 -5.76 18.06 -26.71
C VAL A 113 -7.22 17.73 -26.55
N THR A 114 -7.55 16.47 -26.35
CA THR A 114 -8.93 16.01 -26.19
C THR A 114 -9.26 15.88 -24.70
N HIS A 115 -10.35 16.49 -24.26
CA HIS A 115 -10.91 16.27 -22.92
C HIS A 115 -11.61 14.91 -22.88
N LEU A 116 -11.26 14.06 -21.92
CA LEU A 116 -11.80 12.70 -21.80
C LEU A 116 -13.17 12.64 -21.10
N GLY A 117 -13.65 13.76 -20.56
CA GLY A 117 -14.97 13.88 -19.90
C GLY A 117 -15.04 13.21 -18.52
N SER A 118 -13.90 12.81 -17.97
CA SER A 118 -13.79 12.19 -16.65
C SER A 118 -12.36 12.34 -16.11
N PRO A 119 -12.15 12.18 -14.79
CA PRO A 119 -10.81 12.00 -14.21
C PRO A 119 -10.10 10.76 -14.77
N ILE A 120 -8.86 10.56 -14.37
CA ILE A 120 -8.11 9.32 -14.64
C ILE A 120 -8.89 8.14 -14.07
N MET A 121 -9.10 7.11 -14.89
CA MET A 121 -9.89 5.93 -14.56
C MET A 121 -9.00 4.70 -14.49
N MET A 122 -9.10 3.93 -13.40
CA MET A 122 -8.40 2.64 -13.27
C MET A 122 -9.32 1.50 -13.64
N PRO A 123 -8.84 0.52 -14.42
CA PRO A 123 -9.60 -0.72 -14.66
C PRO A 123 -9.83 -1.46 -13.34
N THR A 124 -10.97 -2.13 -13.23
CA THR A 124 -11.37 -2.88 -12.04
C THR A 124 -12.02 -4.20 -12.44
N GLY A 125 -12.16 -5.13 -11.49
CA GLY A 125 -12.71 -6.46 -11.76
C GLY A 125 -11.66 -7.56 -11.56
N GLU A 126 -12.05 -8.80 -11.80
CA GLU A 126 -11.17 -9.96 -11.63
C GLU A 126 -10.03 -9.99 -12.69
N GLU A 127 -10.23 -9.29 -13.81
CA GLU A 127 -9.28 -9.20 -14.92
C GLU A 127 -8.02 -8.39 -14.60
N VAL A 128 -8.01 -7.63 -13.49
CA VAL A 128 -6.81 -6.88 -13.07
C VAL A 128 -5.85 -7.73 -12.24
N LYS A 129 -6.25 -8.91 -11.80
CA LYS A 129 -5.42 -9.80 -10.99
C LYS A 129 -4.21 -10.30 -11.79
N GLY A 130 -3.06 -10.34 -11.14
CA GLY A 130 -1.80 -10.76 -11.75
C GLY A 130 -1.23 -9.79 -12.77
N ARG A 131 -1.88 -8.64 -12.99
CA ARG A 131 -1.54 -7.67 -14.01
C ARG A 131 -0.72 -6.51 -13.44
N LEU A 132 0.01 -5.86 -14.32
CA LEU A 132 0.84 -4.69 -14.04
C LEU A 132 0.34 -3.48 -14.83
N PHE A 133 0.02 -2.39 -14.11
CA PHE A 133 -0.52 -1.16 -14.68
C PHE A 133 0.38 0.04 -14.44
N ASN A 134 0.28 1.04 -15.33
CA ASN A 134 0.79 2.38 -15.11
C ASN A 134 -0.25 3.24 -14.34
N VAL A 135 0.12 4.49 -14.06
CA VAL A 135 -0.72 5.46 -13.31
C VAL A 135 -2.05 5.75 -13.96
N VAL A 136 -2.16 5.66 -15.27
CA VAL A 136 -3.38 5.97 -16.04
C VAL A 136 -4.23 4.73 -16.36
N GLY A 137 -3.89 3.58 -15.79
CA GLY A 137 -4.65 2.33 -15.93
C GLY A 137 -4.36 1.54 -17.20
N GLU A 138 -3.29 1.86 -17.93
CA GLU A 138 -2.84 1.07 -19.06
C GLU A 138 -1.99 -0.12 -18.57
N ALA A 139 -2.24 -1.30 -19.09
CA ALA A 139 -1.46 -2.49 -18.77
C ALA A 139 -0.07 -2.41 -19.44
N ILE A 140 0.99 -2.58 -18.65
CA ILE A 140 2.39 -2.46 -19.08
C ILE A 140 3.15 -3.79 -19.01
N ASP A 141 2.44 -4.90 -18.74
CA ASP A 141 2.99 -6.26 -18.66
C ASP A 141 3.12 -6.96 -20.01
N GLY A 142 2.64 -6.33 -21.10
CA GLY A 142 2.67 -6.91 -22.45
C GLY A 142 1.61 -7.95 -22.73
N LEU A 143 0.67 -8.22 -21.81
CA LEU A 143 -0.40 -9.21 -21.99
C LEU A 143 -1.66 -8.66 -22.66
N GLY A 144 -1.62 -7.42 -23.13
CA GLY A 144 -2.72 -6.71 -23.78
C GLY A 144 -3.57 -5.89 -22.81
N GLU A 145 -4.48 -5.11 -23.39
CA GLU A 145 -5.33 -4.19 -22.65
C GLU A 145 -6.38 -4.91 -21.80
N VAL A 146 -6.76 -4.30 -20.68
CA VAL A 146 -7.85 -4.74 -19.82
C VAL A 146 -9.04 -3.80 -20.03
N ASN A 147 -10.07 -4.31 -20.69
CA ASN A 147 -11.28 -3.53 -21.04
C ASN A 147 -12.39 -3.79 -20.03
N THR A 148 -12.31 -3.15 -18.88
CA THR A 148 -13.34 -3.19 -17.84
C THR A 148 -13.89 -1.81 -17.55
N LYS A 149 -15.02 -1.76 -16.83
CA LYS A 149 -15.57 -0.49 -16.35
C LYS A 149 -14.62 0.08 -15.29
N GLY A 150 -13.94 1.17 -15.65
CA GLY A 150 -13.01 1.84 -14.74
C GLY A 150 -13.70 2.60 -13.60
N LEU A 151 -12.93 2.85 -12.53
CA LEU A 151 -13.28 3.75 -11.44
C LEU A 151 -12.29 4.91 -11.37
N SER A 152 -12.80 6.11 -11.04
CA SER A 152 -11.96 7.30 -10.87
C SER A 152 -10.96 7.12 -9.73
N ILE A 153 -9.71 7.59 -9.94
CA ILE A 153 -8.70 7.62 -8.88
C ILE A 153 -9.01 8.66 -7.79
N HIS A 154 -9.83 9.67 -8.10
CA HIS A 154 -10.27 10.71 -7.17
C HIS A 154 -11.58 10.32 -6.51
N ARG A 155 -11.50 9.43 -5.54
CA ARG A 155 -12.63 8.98 -4.73
C ARG A 155 -12.59 9.61 -3.34
N LYS A 156 -13.76 9.73 -2.74
CA LYS A 156 -13.90 10.18 -1.35
C LYS A 156 -13.67 9.00 -0.38
N ALA A 157 -13.23 9.32 0.82
CA ALA A 157 -13.20 8.35 1.93
C ALA A 157 -14.59 7.73 2.18
N PRO A 158 -14.66 6.50 2.74
CA PRO A 158 -15.91 5.89 3.15
C PRO A 158 -16.68 6.81 4.09
N LYS A 159 -18.01 6.77 4.02
CA LYS A 159 -18.83 7.52 4.96
C LYS A 159 -18.73 6.87 6.36
N PHE A 160 -18.93 7.69 7.39
CA PHE A 160 -18.92 7.23 8.77
C PHE A 160 -19.88 6.05 9.02
N GLU A 161 -21.05 6.07 8.39
CA GLU A 161 -22.07 5.02 8.46
C GLU A 161 -21.63 3.67 7.85
N ASP A 162 -20.65 3.69 6.93
CA ASP A 162 -20.12 2.51 6.24
C ASP A 162 -18.93 1.87 6.98
N LEU A 163 -18.33 2.58 7.95
CA LEU A 163 -17.17 2.08 8.68
C LEU A 163 -17.53 0.91 9.59
N ALA A 164 -16.60 -0.03 9.74
CA ALA A 164 -16.68 -1.08 10.75
C ALA A 164 -16.42 -0.48 12.14
N THR A 165 -17.13 -1.00 13.14
CA THR A 165 -17.02 -0.54 14.54
C THR A 165 -16.17 -1.47 15.40
N SER A 166 -15.89 -2.69 14.93
CA SER A 166 -15.05 -3.68 15.62
C SER A 166 -13.58 -3.52 15.24
N THR A 167 -12.70 -3.60 16.24
CA THR A 167 -11.25 -3.72 16.02
C THR A 167 -10.90 -5.20 15.92
N GLU A 168 -10.36 -5.62 14.76
CA GLU A 168 -9.93 -7.00 14.53
C GLU A 168 -8.42 -7.02 14.30
N VAL A 169 -7.73 -7.99 14.91
CA VAL A 169 -6.30 -8.21 14.74
C VAL A 169 -6.04 -8.92 13.41
N LEU A 170 -5.05 -8.47 12.66
CA LEU A 170 -4.55 -9.15 11.48
C LEU A 170 -3.28 -9.91 11.85
N PHE A 171 -3.39 -11.22 12.02
CA PHE A 171 -2.23 -12.06 12.26
C PHE A 171 -1.46 -12.31 10.96
N THR A 172 -0.16 -12.02 11.01
CA THR A 172 0.75 -12.11 9.85
C THR A 172 1.46 -13.45 9.77
N GLY A 173 1.47 -14.23 10.86
CA GLY A 173 2.25 -15.45 11.01
C GLY A 173 3.75 -15.19 11.22
N ILE A 174 4.12 -13.94 11.49
CA ILE A 174 5.50 -13.52 11.77
C ILE A 174 5.60 -13.18 13.25
N LYS A 175 6.33 -14.01 14.02
CA LYS A 175 6.39 -13.94 15.49
C LYS A 175 6.65 -12.54 16.04
N VAL A 176 7.68 -11.85 15.53
CA VAL A 176 8.08 -10.54 16.04
C VAL A 176 7.02 -9.47 15.78
N VAL A 177 6.33 -9.55 14.66
CA VAL A 177 5.25 -8.62 14.30
C VAL A 177 4.03 -8.90 15.16
N ASP A 178 3.55 -10.13 15.13
CA ASP A 178 2.29 -10.51 15.79
C ASP A 178 2.37 -10.34 17.31
N LEU A 179 3.53 -10.62 17.93
CA LEU A 179 3.69 -10.49 19.37
C LEU A 179 3.89 -9.04 19.83
N LEU A 180 4.78 -8.26 19.16
CA LEU A 180 5.30 -7.01 19.71
C LEU A 180 4.80 -5.74 19.02
N ALA A 181 4.35 -5.86 17.77
CA ALA A 181 3.78 -4.76 16.97
C ALA A 181 2.61 -5.25 16.12
N PRO A 182 1.55 -5.87 16.73
CA PRO A 182 0.46 -6.49 16.00
C PRO A 182 -0.28 -5.51 15.10
N TYR A 183 -0.73 -6.00 13.95
CA TYR A 183 -1.45 -5.22 12.95
C TYR A 183 -2.96 -5.29 13.18
N VAL A 184 -3.65 -4.19 12.87
CA VAL A 184 -5.10 -4.11 12.90
C VAL A 184 -5.66 -4.17 11.48
N LYS A 185 -6.74 -4.91 11.26
CA LYS A 185 -7.46 -4.89 9.98
C LYS A 185 -7.99 -3.50 9.69
N GLY A 186 -7.76 -3.03 8.46
CA GLY A 186 -8.12 -1.66 8.08
C GLY A 186 -7.19 -0.59 8.63
N GLY A 187 -6.11 -1.00 9.29
CA GLY A 187 -5.09 -0.12 9.84
C GLY A 187 -4.02 0.29 8.83
N LYS A 188 -3.21 1.23 9.26
CA LYS A 188 -2.12 1.82 8.51
C LYS A 188 -0.81 1.52 9.22
N ILE A 189 0.03 0.72 8.59
CA ILE A 189 1.30 0.25 9.14
C ILE A 189 2.45 0.97 8.43
N GLY A 190 3.32 1.62 9.18
CA GLY A 190 4.55 2.19 8.67
C GLY A 190 5.70 1.20 8.80
N LEU A 191 6.38 0.93 7.68
CA LEU A 191 7.56 0.08 7.63
C LEU A 191 8.80 0.95 7.45
N PHE A 192 9.59 1.05 8.52
CA PHE A 192 10.79 1.87 8.59
C PHE A 192 12.05 1.02 8.47
N GLY A 193 13.11 1.59 7.91
CA GLY A 193 14.41 0.94 7.86
C GLY A 193 15.29 1.48 6.74
N GLY A 194 16.58 1.40 6.94
CA GLY A 194 17.59 1.78 5.94
C GLY A 194 17.58 0.84 4.72
N ALA A 195 18.51 1.08 3.80
CA ALA A 195 18.72 0.18 2.67
C ALA A 195 19.35 -1.14 3.13
N GLY A 196 18.92 -2.26 2.52
CA GLY A 196 19.54 -3.58 2.74
C GLY A 196 19.14 -4.29 4.04
N VAL A 197 18.15 -3.82 4.79
CA VAL A 197 17.68 -4.46 6.03
C VAL A 197 16.53 -5.47 5.81
N GLY A 198 16.12 -5.73 4.56
CA GLY A 198 15.11 -6.72 4.22
C GLY A 198 13.68 -6.20 4.16
N LYS A 199 13.44 -4.88 3.90
CA LYS A 199 12.07 -4.34 3.74
C LYS A 199 11.27 -5.07 2.67
N THR A 200 11.83 -5.20 1.48
CA THR A 200 11.16 -5.86 0.34
C THR A 200 10.84 -7.32 0.66
N VAL A 201 11.79 -8.04 1.29
CA VAL A 201 11.58 -9.44 1.69
C VAL A 201 10.45 -9.56 2.72
N LEU A 202 10.37 -8.64 3.68
CA LEU A 202 9.26 -8.61 4.65
C LEU A 202 7.91 -8.32 3.96
N ILE A 203 7.87 -7.38 3.01
CA ILE A 203 6.67 -7.08 2.23
C ILE A 203 6.21 -8.32 1.45
N GLN A 204 7.13 -8.99 0.78
CA GLN A 204 6.85 -10.21 0.03
C GLN A 204 6.32 -11.34 0.91
N GLU A 205 6.92 -11.53 2.09
CA GLU A 205 6.45 -12.52 3.06
C GLU A 205 5.05 -12.20 3.57
N LEU A 206 4.76 -10.93 3.86
CA LEU A 206 3.41 -10.50 4.23
C LEU A 206 2.38 -10.79 3.13
N ILE A 207 2.71 -10.49 1.85
CA ILE A 207 1.86 -10.82 0.70
C ILE A 207 1.61 -12.34 0.65
N ASN A 208 2.68 -13.13 0.75
CA ASN A 208 2.59 -14.58 0.69
C ASN A 208 1.76 -15.17 1.85
N ASN A 209 1.98 -14.70 3.06
CA ASN A 209 1.30 -15.22 4.25
C ASN A 209 -0.20 -14.88 4.25
N ILE A 210 -0.55 -13.65 3.87
CA ILE A 210 -1.96 -13.24 3.77
C ILE A 210 -2.66 -13.95 2.60
N ALA A 211 -1.98 -14.15 1.48
CA ALA A 211 -2.49 -14.93 0.37
C ALA A 211 -2.81 -16.37 0.80
N LYS A 212 -1.93 -17.01 1.58
CA LYS A 212 -2.10 -18.39 2.07
C LYS A 212 -3.11 -18.50 3.20
N ALA A 213 -3.07 -17.60 4.20
CA ALA A 213 -3.90 -17.70 5.39
C ALA A 213 -5.34 -17.24 5.17
N TYR A 214 -5.55 -16.21 4.36
CA TYR A 214 -6.85 -15.55 4.23
C TYR A 214 -7.43 -15.58 2.81
N ALA A 215 -6.74 -16.22 1.84
CA ALA A 215 -7.08 -16.11 0.40
C ALA A 215 -7.27 -14.64 -0.03
N GLY A 216 -6.55 -13.73 0.63
CA GLY A 216 -6.63 -12.29 0.45
C GLY A 216 -5.98 -11.85 -0.85
N LEU A 217 -6.44 -10.72 -1.38
CA LEU A 217 -5.84 -10.06 -2.53
C LEU A 217 -4.91 -8.95 -2.03
N SER A 218 -3.74 -8.84 -2.62
CA SER A 218 -2.80 -7.76 -2.39
C SER A 218 -2.76 -6.80 -3.56
N VAL A 219 -2.68 -5.51 -3.28
CA VAL A 219 -2.44 -4.47 -4.29
C VAL A 219 -1.15 -3.75 -3.94
N PHE A 220 -0.22 -3.70 -4.86
CA PHE A 220 1.09 -3.08 -4.67
C PHE A 220 1.21 -1.81 -5.51
N ALA A 221 1.45 -0.68 -4.88
CA ALA A 221 1.72 0.60 -5.51
C ALA A 221 3.20 0.98 -5.35
N GLY A 222 3.97 0.86 -6.44
CA GLY A 222 5.36 1.29 -6.50
C GLY A 222 5.45 2.78 -6.81
N VAL A 223 5.79 3.58 -5.81
CA VAL A 223 5.79 5.04 -5.87
C VAL A 223 7.22 5.58 -5.89
N GLY A 224 7.71 5.93 -7.07
CA GLY A 224 9.03 6.54 -7.24
C GLY A 224 10.19 5.61 -6.88
N GLU A 225 10.00 4.30 -6.94
CA GLU A 225 11.05 3.30 -6.72
C GLU A 225 11.79 2.95 -8.02
N ARG A 226 12.86 2.16 -7.92
CA ARG A 226 13.67 1.78 -9.07
C ARG A 226 12.92 0.76 -9.93
N THR A 227 12.93 0.95 -11.24
CA THR A 227 12.30 0.04 -12.20
C THR A 227 12.80 -1.40 -12.05
N ARG A 228 14.09 -1.59 -11.73
CA ARG A 228 14.66 -2.91 -11.51
C ARG A 228 14.01 -3.61 -10.31
N GLU A 229 13.85 -2.91 -9.19
CA GLU A 229 13.25 -3.46 -7.97
C GLU A 229 11.78 -3.87 -8.20
N GLY A 230 11.04 -3.07 -8.98
CA GLY A 230 9.68 -3.43 -9.38
C GLY A 230 9.61 -4.68 -10.28
N ASN A 231 10.57 -4.83 -11.20
CA ASN A 231 10.65 -6.01 -12.06
C ASN A 231 11.06 -7.27 -11.27
N ASP A 232 12.04 -7.13 -10.36
CA ASP A 232 12.49 -8.21 -9.48
C ASP A 232 11.31 -8.66 -8.59
N LEU A 233 10.51 -7.72 -8.03
CA LEU A 233 9.32 -8.03 -7.24
C LEU A 233 8.29 -8.85 -8.03
N LEU A 234 7.96 -8.45 -9.26
CA LEU A 234 7.02 -9.19 -10.10
C LEU A 234 7.51 -10.61 -10.38
N ARG A 235 8.81 -10.76 -10.70
CA ARG A 235 9.44 -12.05 -10.94
C ARG A 235 9.33 -12.97 -9.72
N GLU A 236 9.69 -12.47 -8.54
CA GLU A 236 9.63 -13.21 -7.28
C GLU A 236 8.19 -13.60 -6.91
N MET A 237 7.19 -12.76 -7.23
CA MET A 237 5.77 -13.08 -7.05
C MET A 237 5.29 -14.18 -8.00
N ILE A 238 5.86 -14.29 -9.19
CA ILE A 238 5.59 -15.40 -10.12
C ILE A 238 6.28 -16.68 -9.62
N GLU A 239 7.53 -16.58 -9.18
CA GLU A 239 8.29 -17.71 -8.62
C GLU A 239 7.60 -18.32 -7.39
N SER A 240 7.09 -17.47 -6.49
CA SER A 240 6.35 -17.91 -5.28
C SER A 240 4.93 -18.41 -5.56
N GLY A 241 4.40 -18.25 -6.81
CA GLY A 241 3.06 -18.67 -7.21
C GLY A 241 1.92 -17.78 -6.72
N ILE A 242 2.21 -16.58 -6.20
CA ILE A 242 1.22 -15.56 -5.86
C ILE A 242 0.63 -14.96 -7.13
N VAL A 243 1.46 -14.74 -8.14
CA VAL A 243 1.07 -14.40 -9.51
C VAL A 243 1.17 -15.66 -10.36
N LYS A 244 0.06 -16.06 -10.95
CA LYS A 244 -0.05 -17.34 -11.67
C LYS A 244 0.01 -17.12 -13.17
N TYR A 245 1.23 -17.12 -13.72
CA TYR A 245 1.45 -17.04 -15.18
C TYR A 245 1.39 -18.42 -15.89
N GLY A 246 1.22 -19.50 -15.11
CA GLY A 246 1.21 -20.88 -15.62
C GLY A 246 2.59 -21.54 -15.62
N ASP A 247 2.58 -22.89 -15.63
CA ASP A 247 3.80 -23.68 -15.48
C ASP A 247 4.75 -23.54 -16.68
N GLU A 248 4.22 -23.45 -17.90
CA GLU A 248 5.04 -23.28 -19.12
C GLU A 248 5.81 -21.94 -19.11
N PHE A 249 5.18 -20.88 -18.60
CA PHE A 249 5.85 -19.59 -18.44
C PHE A 249 6.95 -19.69 -17.39
N LYS A 250 6.64 -20.31 -16.23
CA LYS A 250 7.57 -20.48 -15.12
C LYS A 250 8.81 -21.27 -15.54
N GLU A 251 8.65 -22.38 -16.25
CA GLU A 251 9.76 -23.14 -16.82
C GLU A 251 10.61 -22.32 -17.80
N SER A 252 9.98 -21.46 -18.61
CA SER A 252 10.69 -20.56 -19.53
C SER A 252 11.51 -19.53 -18.76
N MET A 253 10.94 -18.98 -17.69
CA MET A 253 11.58 -17.98 -16.84
C MET A 253 12.79 -18.56 -16.07
N GLU A 254 12.68 -19.78 -15.55
CA GLU A 254 13.79 -20.50 -14.88
C GLU A 254 14.97 -20.76 -15.84
N LYS A 255 14.69 -20.94 -17.13
CA LYS A 255 15.71 -21.08 -18.20
C LYS A 255 16.26 -19.73 -18.68
N GLY A 256 15.90 -18.62 -18.02
CA GLY A 256 16.34 -17.26 -18.37
C GLY A 256 15.56 -16.61 -19.51
N GLY A 257 14.42 -17.18 -19.94
CA GLY A 257 13.51 -16.62 -20.94
C GLY A 257 12.40 -15.76 -20.29
N TRP A 258 11.79 -14.89 -21.11
CA TRP A 258 10.60 -14.12 -20.73
C TRP A 258 9.62 -14.15 -21.90
N ASP A 259 8.97 -15.30 -22.09
CA ASP A 259 8.11 -15.57 -23.24
C ASP A 259 6.62 -15.42 -22.86
N LEU A 260 6.08 -14.21 -23.06
CA LEU A 260 4.71 -13.87 -22.74
C LEU A 260 3.66 -14.68 -23.51
N SER A 261 4.04 -15.35 -24.62
CA SER A 261 3.12 -16.22 -25.36
C SER A 261 2.72 -17.48 -24.59
N LYS A 262 3.50 -17.84 -23.57
CA LYS A 262 3.29 -19.02 -22.70
C LYS A 262 2.45 -18.71 -21.46
N VAL A 263 2.02 -17.45 -21.27
CA VAL A 263 1.19 -17.09 -20.10
C VAL A 263 -0.20 -17.70 -20.24
N ASP A 264 -0.59 -18.45 -19.24
CA ASP A 264 -1.94 -18.98 -19.10
C ASP A 264 -2.89 -17.90 -18.56
N LYS A 265 -3.75 -17.38 -19.43
CA LYS A 265 -4.70 -16.30 -19.09
C LYS A 265 -5.81 -16.75 -18.13
N GLU A 266 -6.14 -18.03 -18.07
CA GLU A 266 -7.12 -18.54 -17.10
C GLU A 266 -6.48 -18.69 -15.73
N ALA A 267 -5.26 -19.23 -15.63
CA ALA A 267 -4.51 -19.29 -14.38
C ALA A 267 -4.24 -17.89 -13.80
N LEU A 268 -4.06 -16.89 -14.66
CA LEU A 268 -3.81 -15.50 -14.24
C LEU A 268 -4.94 -14.93 -13.38
N LYS A 269 -6.20 -15.31 -13.61
CA LYS A 269 -7.37 -14.87 -12.82
C LYS A 269 -7.33 -15.35 -11.36
N ASP A 270 -6.60 -16.43 -11.10
CA ASP A 270 -6.39 -16.97 -9.76
C ASP A 270 -5.22 -16.32 -9.01
N SER A 271 -4.59 -15.32 -9.61
CA SER A 271 -3.52 -14.55 -8.97
C SER A 271 -4.05 -13.76 -7.76
N GLN A 272 -3.18 -13.58 -6.76
CA GLN A 272 -3.52 -12.93 -5.50
C GLN A 272 -2.82 -11.58 -5.30
N ALA A 273 -2.25 -11.03 -6.38
CA ALA A 273 -1.63 -9.71 -6.36
C ALA A 273 -1.91 -8.94 -7.64
N THR A 274 -1.96 -7.60 -7.53
CA THR A 274 -2.04 -6.64 -8.66
C THR A 274 -1.02 -5.55 -8.42
N PHE A 275 -0.36 -5.06 -9.48
CA PHE A 275 0.73 -4.11 -9.38
C PHE A 275 0.43 -2.83 -10.15
N ILE A 276 0.76 -1.69 -9.57
CA ILE A 276 0.67 -0.37 -10.20
C ILE A 276 1.99 0.34 -9.98
N PHE A 277 2.67 0.73 -11.07
CA PHE A 277 3.96 1.36 -10.98
C PHE A 277 3.93 2.80 -11.51
N GLY A 278 4.52 3.71 -10.72
CA GLY A 278 4.92 5.05 -11.09
C GLY A 278 6.36 5.24 -10.65
N GLN A 279 7.29 4.82 -11.50
CA GLN A 279 8.70 4.63 -11.17
C GLN A 279 9.47 5.95 -11.02
N MET A 280 10.71 5.86 -10.54
CA MET A 280 11.59 7.00 -10.26
C MET A 280 11.86 7.90 -11.49
N ASN A 281 11.88 7.30 -12.67
CA ASN A 281 12.12 8.00 -13.94
C ASN A 281 10.86 8.70 -14.51
N GLU A 282 9.68 8.44 -13.94
CA GLU A 282 8.44 9.06 -14.38
C GLU A 282 8.28 10.48 -13.83
N PRO A 283 7.50 11.34 -14.52
CA PRO A 283 7.29 12.72 -14.09
C PRO A 283 6.56 12.80 -12.74
N PRO A 284 6.65 13.94 -12.04
CA PRO A 284 6.05 14.09 -10.71
C PRO A 284 4.53 13.93 -10.72
N GLY A 285 3.85 14.22 -11.85
CA GLY A 285 2.41 13.94 -11.99
C GLY A 285 2.08 12.48 -11.78
N ALA A 286 2.80 11.56 -12.43
CA ALA A 286 2.61 10.12 -12.28
C ALA A 286 2.90 9.67 -10.85
N ARG A 287 4.04 10.05 -10.29
CA ARG A 287 4.45 9.66 -8.93
C ARG A 287 3.48 10.17 -7.85
N ALA A 288 2.83 11.32 -8.06
CA ALA A 288 1.83 11.87 -7.15
C ALA A 288 0.44 11.21 -7.27
N ARG A 289 0.21 10.35 -8.26
CA ARG A 289 -1.11 9.72 -8.52
C ARG A 289 -1.09 8.21 -8.40
N VAL A 290 0.04 7.55 -8.58
CA VAL A 290 0.13 6.09 -8.63
C VAL A 290 -0.41 5.41 -7.35
N ALA A 291 -0.18 5.98 -6.16
CA ALA A 291 -0.76 5.48 -4.92
C ALA A 291 -2.30 5.55 -4.93
N LEU A 292 -2.88 6.62 -5.50
CA LEU A 292 -4.34 6.76 -5.65
C LEU A 292 -4.90 5.76 -6.67
N SER A 293 -4.15 5.49 -7.73
CA SER A 293 -4.49 4.47 -8.74
C SER A 293 -4.56 3.08 -8.11
N GLY A 294 -3.54 2.69 -7.34
CA GLY A 294 -3.52 1.41 -6.61
C GLY A 294 -4.63 1.32 -5.57
N LEU A 295 -4.84 2.38 -4.81
CA LEU A 295 -5.89 2.43 -3.80
C LEU A 295 -7.30 2.27 -4.41
N THR A 296 -7.51 2.77 -5.62
CA THR A 296 -8.80 2.63 -6.32
C THR A 296 -9.11 1.17 -6.67
N ILE A 297 -8.11 0.40 -7.08
CA ILE A 297 -8.26 -1.05 -7.31
C ILE A 297 -8.53 -1.76 -5.98
N ALA A 298 -7.80 -1.43 -4.92
CA ALA A 298 -8.02 -1.99 -3.58
C ALA A 298 -9.45 -1.70 -3.06
N GLU A 299 -9.94 -0.48 -3.24
CA GLU A 299 -11.31 -0.10 -2.86
C GLU A 299 -12.38 -0.86 -3.63
N HIS A 300 -12.18 -1.15 -4.90
CA HIS A 300 -13.11 -1.97 -5.68
C HIS A 300 -13.30 -3.34 -5.04
N PHE A 301 -12.23 -4.00 -4.68
CA PHE A 301 -12.30 -5.32 -4.04
C PHE A 301 -12.82 -5.27 -2.60
N ARG A 302 -12.47 -4.22 -1.83
CA ARG A 302 -13.04 -4.00 -0.48
C ARG A 302 -14.54 -3.80 -0.52
N ASP A 303 -15.04 -2.99 -1.45
CA ASP A 303 -16.44 -2.60 -1.51
C ASP A 303 -17.31 -3.64 -2.24
N GLY A 304 -16.71 -4.50 -3.08
CA GLY A 304 -17.39 -5.48 -3.93
C GLY A 304 -18.25 -4.81 -5.02
N ASP A 305 -18.90 -5.61 -5.83
CA ASP A 305 -19.75 -5.15 -6.97
C ASP A 305 -21.14 -4.65 -6.56
N GLY A 306 -21.34 -4.36 -5.27
CA GLY A 306 -22.59 -3.81 -4.74
C GLY A 306 -23.58 -4.85 -4.19
N GLU A 307 -23.55 -6.11 -4.63
CA GLU A 307 -24.43 -7.19 -4.18
C GLU A 307 -23.73 -8.25 -3.32
N GLY A 308 -22.38 -8.29 -3.32
CA GLY A 308 -21.56 -9.25 -2.60
C GLY A 308 -20.89 -8.70 -1.33
N LYS A 309 -20.36 -9.60 -0.48
CA LYS A 309 -19.36 -9.23 0.53
C LYS A 309 -18.10 -8.77 -0.18
N GLY A 310 -17.54 -7.65 0.29
CA GLY A 310 -16.20 -7.23 -0.09
C GLY A 310 -15.14 -8.17 0.50
N ARG A 311 -13.90 -7.91 0.15
CA ARG A 311 -12.73 -8.71 0.59
C ARG A 311 -11.85 -7.91 1.54
N ASP A 312 -11.04 -8.63 2.31
CA ASP A 312 -9.94 -8.03 3.06
C ASP A 312 -8.73 -7.91 2.13
N ILE A 313 -8.25 -6.68 1.96
CA ILE A 313 -7.20 -6.33 1.01
C ILE A 313 -5.97 -5.84 1.76
N LEU A 314 -4.80 -6.33 1.37
CA LEU A 314 -3.53 -5.73 1.73
C LEU A 314 -3.10 -4.73 0.65
N PHE A 315 -2.85 -3.50 1.08
CA PHE A 315 -2.41 -2.44 0.20
C PHE A 315 -1.00 -2.00 0.55
N PHE A 316 -0.06 -2.27 -0.34
CA PHE A 316 1.33 -1.89 -0.18
C PHE A 316 1.64 -0.60 -0.92
N ILE A 317 2.35 0.32 -0.26
CA ILE A 317 2.84 1.56 -0.84
C ILE A 317 4.36 1.62 -0.64
N ASP A 318 5.11 1.52 -1.70
CA ASP A 318 6.56 1.66 -1.66
C ASP A 318 7.02 2.72 -2.67
N ASN A 319 7.31 3.93 -2.28
CA ASN A 319 7.50 4.49 -0.95
C ASN A 319 6.57 5.69 -0.72
N ILE A 320 5.88 5.78 0.43
CA ILE A 320 4.93 6.87 0.69
C ILE A 320 5.61 8.26 0.73
N PHE A 321 6.87 8.35 1.13
CA PHE A 321 7.64 9.59 1.08
C PHE A 321 7.72 10.16 -0.35
N ARG A 322 7.83 9.30 -1.38
CA ARG A 322 7.90 9.72 -2.77
C ARG A 322 6.59 10.33 -3.27
N PHE A 323 5.44 9.91 -2.70
CA PHE A 323 4.15 10.56 -2.94
C PHE A 323 4.17 12.02 -2.47
N THR A 324 4.66 12.29 -1.26
CA THR A 324 4.77 13.66 -0.73
C THR A 324 5.79 14.49 -1.48
N GLN A 325 6.93 13.92 -1.84
CA GLN A 325 7.96 14.57 -2.64
C GLN A 325 7.42 14.99 -4.01
N ALA A 326 6.74 14.09 -4.72
CA ALA A 326 6.12 14.39 -6.01
C ALA A 326 5.05 15.48 -5.88
N GLY A 327 4.27 15.49 -4.79
CA GLY A 327 3.32 16.55 -4.47
C GLY A 327 4.00 17.92 -4.30
N SER A 328 5.17 17.98 -3.66
CA SER A 328 5.94 19.23 -3.52
C SER A 328 6.48 19.72 -4.86
N GLU A 329 7.00 18.82 -5.71
CA GLU A 329 7.45 19.12 -7.06
C GLU A 329 6.29 19.68 -7.92
N VAL A 330 5.12 19.04 -7.90
CA VAL A 330 3.89 19.51 -8.59
C VAL A 330 3.49 20.89 -8.08
N SER A 331 3.47 21.09 -6.76
CA SER A 331 3.09 22.37 -6.15
C SER A 331 4.02 23.51 -6.58
N ALA A 332 5.32 23.26 -6.59
CA ALA A 332 6.31 24.23 -7.05
C ALA A 332 6.13 24.58 -8.54
N LEU A 333 5.91 23.56 -9.39
CA LEU A 333 5.67 23.76 -10.82
C LEU A 333 4.36 24.52 -11.12
N LEU A 334 3.35 24.38 -10.26
CA LEU A 334 2.11 25.15 -10.34
C LEU A 334 2.25 26.58 -9.80
N GLY A 335 3.44 26.97 -9.31
CA GLY A 335 3.71 28.30 -8.77
C GLY A 335 3.10 28.57 -7.41
N ARG A 336 2.77 27.54 -6.63
CA ARG A 336 2.26 27.70 -5.26
C ARG A 336 3.39 28.06 -4.31
N MET A 337 3.11 28.95 -3.35
CA MET A 337 4.11 29.32 -2.33
C MET A 337 4.41 28.12 -1.43
N PRO A 338 5.69 27.71 -1.28
CA PRO A 338 6.03 26.57 -0.44
C PRO A 338 5.82 26.88 1.05
N SER A 339 5.52 25.83 1.82
CA SER A 339 5.51 25.85 3.28
C SER A 339 6.91 25.53 3.86
N ALA A 340 6.97 25.14 5.13
CA ALA A 340 8.23 24.80 5.80
C ALA A 340 9.00 23.72 5.01
N VAL A 341 10.33 23.87 4.98
CA VAL A 341 11.29 22.95 4.32
C VAL A 341 11.02 22.74 2.82
N GLY A 342 10.22 23.60 2.18
CA GLY A 342 9.93 23.52 0.74
C GLY A 342 8.76 22.61 0.35
N TYR A 343 8.02 22.05 1.30
CA TYR A 343 6.85 21.22 1.03
C TYR A 343 5.64 22.06 0.57
N GLN A 344 4.68 21.39 -0.08
CA GLN A 344 3.40 22.00 -0.46
C GLN A 344 2.57 22.42 0.77
N PRO A 345 1.85 23.54 0.71
CA PRO A 345 0.98 23.99 1.82
C PRO A 345 -0.18 23.02 2.07
N THR A 346 -0.50 22.17 1.09
CA THR A 346 -1.58 21.17 1.13
C THR A 346 -1.12 19.78 1.57
N LEU A 347 0.13 19.63 2.07
CA LEU A 347 0.74 18.34 2.43
C LEU A 347 -0.18 17.49 3.33
N ALA A 348 -0.61 18.05 4.46
CA ALA A 348 -1.46 17.33 5.41
C ALA A 348 -2.84 16.98 4.83
N THR A 349 -3.40 17.87 4.01
CA THR A 349 -4.72 17.64 3.38
C THR A 349 -4.64 16.54 2.31
N GLU A 350 -3.59 16.55 1.48
CA GLU A 350 -3.38 15.54 0.42
C GLU A 350 -3.10 14.17 1.03
N MET A 351 -2.23 14.11 2.04
CA MET A 351 -1.94 12.88 2.78
C MET A 351 -3.19 12.36 3.48
N GLY A 352 -3.91 13.22 4.21
CA GLY A 352 -5.16 12.86 4.90
C GLY A 352 -6.22 12.35 3.94
N ALA A 353 -6.44 13.03 2.80
CA ALA A 353 -7.41 12.60 1.79
C ALA A 353 -7.14 11.20 1.25
N MET A 354 -5.86 10.79 1.11
CA MET A 354 -5.50 9.43 0.71
C MET A 354 -5.63 8.46 1.89
N GLN A 355 -5.09 8.79 3.06
CA GLN A 355 -5.05 7.91 4.23
C GLN A 355 -6.45 7.56 4.76
N GLU A 356 -7.40 8.51 4.73
CA GLU A 356 -8.78 8.28 5.17
C GLU A 356 -9.59 7.34 4.26
N ARG A 357 -9.12 7.07 3.04
CA ARG A 357 -9.71 6.04 2.16
C ARG A 357 -9.34 4.63 2.61
N ILE A 358 -8.21 4.49 3.33
CA ILE A 358 -7.70 3.22 3.86
C ILE A 358 -8.42 2.96 5.19
N ALA A 359 -9.39 2.06 5.17
CA ALA A 359 -10.22 1.78 6.33
C ALA A 359 -10.93 0.42 6.21
N SER A 360 -11.36 -0.11 7.36
CA SER A 360 -12.33 -1.19 7.45
C SER A 360 -13.74 -0.64 7.26
N THR A 361 -14.50 -1.28 6.39
CA THR A 361 -15.93 -1.03 6.19
C THR A 361 -16.74 -2.25 6.60
N LYS A 362 -18.06 -2.10 6.66
CA LYS A 362 -18.98 -3.23 6.91
C LYS A 362 -18.92 -4.32 5.84
N ARG A 363 -18.30 -4.06 4.69
CA ARG A 363 -18.20 -4.98 3.56
C ARG A 363 -16.87 -5.73 3.52
N GLY A 364 -15.76 -5.03 3.78
CA GLY A 364 -14.40 -5.55 3.75
C GLY A 364 -13.42 -4.51 4.28
N SER A 365 -12.13 -4.83 4.28
CA SER A 365 -11.10 -3.96 4.84
C SER A 365 -9.97 -3.70 3.83
N ILE A 366 -9.32 -2.54 3.97
CA ILE A 366 -8.01 -2.27 3.36
C ILE A 366 -7.04 -2.04 4.50
N THR A 367 -6.10 -2.94 4.68
CA THR A 367 -4.96 -2.77 5.59
C THR A 367 -3.76 -2.34 4.76
N SER A 368 -3.13 -1.22 5.11
CA SER A 368 -1.97 -0.75 4.34
C SER A 368 -0.66 -0.97 5.06
N VAL A 369 0.34 -1.40 4.30
CA VAL A 369 1.74 -1.44 4.72
C VAL A 369 2.50 -0.45 3.85
N GLN A 370 3.02 0.59 4.47
CA GLN A 370 3.61 1.74 3.81
C GLN A 370 5.09 1.81 4.13
N ALA A 371 5.96 1.60 3.14
CA ALA A 371 7.37 1.86 3.32
C ALA A 371 7.58 3.37 3.47
N VAL A 372 8.25 3.77 4.53
CA VAL A 372 8.53 5.17 4.84
C VAL A 372 10.02 5.39 4.79
N TYR A 373 10.44 6.29 3.92
CA TYR A 373 11.80 6.82 3.93
C TYR A 373 11.84 8.08 4.81
N VAL A 374 12.82 8.14 5.69
CA VAL A 374 13.05 9.30 6.57
C VAL A 374 14.30 10.01 6.07
N PRO A 375 14.18 11.22 5.50
CA PRO A 375 15.34 11.99 5.03
C PRO A 375 16.31 12.27 6.17
N ALA A 376 17.60 11.95 5.98
CA ALA A 376 18.66 12.17 6.97
C ALA A 376 18.36 11.59 8.38
N ASP A 377 17.50 10.59 8.47
CA ASP A 377 16.99 9.99 9.71
C ASP A 377 16.31 11.02 10.65
N ASP A 378 15.81 12.15 10.08
CA ASP A 378 15.11 13.21 10.81
C ASP A 378 13.60 12.96 10.83
N LEU A 379 13.11 12.44 11.96
CA LEU A 379 11.69 12.19 12.20
C LEU A 379 10.85 13.48 12.35
N THR A 380 11.49 14.63 12.48
CA THR A 380 10.82 15.94 12.60
C THR A 380 10.55 16.59 11.26
N ASP A 381 11.07 16.03 10.16
CA ASP A 381 10.73 16.47 8.80
C ASP A 381 9.21 16.40 8.57
N PRO A 382 8.58 17.43 7.97
CA PRO A 382 7.13 17.51 7.80
C PRO A 382 6.48 16.31 7.10
N ALA A 383 7.15 15.66 6.15
CA ALA A 383 6.58 14.54 5.41
C ALA A 383 6.49 13.26 6.26
N PRO A 384 7.59 12.75 6.88
CA PRO A 384 7.48 11.67 7.87
C PRO A 384 6.51 12.01 9.01
N ALA A 385 6.63 13.19 9.63
CA ALA A 385 5.80 13.59 10.75
C ALA A 385 4.30 13.55 10.43
N THR A 386 3.91 14.03 9.23
CA THR A 386 2.52 13.94 8.77
C THR A 386 2.10 12.50 8.53
N THR A 387 2.98 11.66 7.98
CA THR A 387 2.69 10.23 7.78
C THR A 387 2.49 9.51 9.12
N PHE A 388 3.37 9.72 10.09
CA PHE A 388 3.29 9.13 11.44
C PHE A 388 1.95 9.40 12.15
N ALA A 389 1.39 10.60 11.96
CA ALA A 389 0.10 10.97 12.57
C ALA A 389 -1.05 10.04 12.16
N HIS A 390 -0.95 9.40 10.99
CA HIS A 390 -1.97 8.49 10.46
C HIS A 390 -1.72 7.01 10.78
N LEU A 391 -0.51 6.64 11.24
CA LEU A 391 -0.16 5.23 11.44
C LEU A 391 -0.78 4.63 12.71
N ASP A 392 -1.23 3.39 12.62
CA ASP A 392 -1.73 2.59 13.73
C ASP A 392 -0.64 1.69 14.32
N ALA A 393 0.31 1.26 13.50
CA ALA A 393 1.48 0.51 13.94
C ALA A 393 2.74 0.95 13.17
N THR A 394 3.90 0.79 13.81
CA THR A 394 5.20 1.02 13.21
C THR A 394 6.07 -0.22 13.37
N THR A 395 6.63 -0.68 12.27
CA THR A 395 7.60 -1.78 12.24
C THR A 395 8.94 -1.20 11.80
N VAL A 396 9.91 -1.21 12.69
CA VAL A 396 11.24 -0.63 12.47
C VAL A 396 12.24 -1.75 12.19
N LEU A 397 12.87 -1.73 11.02
CA LEU A 397 13.95 -2.65 10.64
C LEU A 397 15.30 -2.03 10.96
N SER A 398 16.08 -2.73 11.77
CA SER A 398 17.37 -2.28 12.30
C SER A 398 18.54 -2.97 11.61
N ARG A 399 19.52 -2.15 11.15
CA ARG A 399 20.77 -2.68 10.59
C ARG A 399 21.58 -3.46 11.66
N LYS A 400 21.56 -2.99 12.91
CA LYS A 400 22.25 -3.66 14.03
C LYS A 400 21.74 -5.08 14.25
N ILE A 401 20.43 -5.29 14.11
CA ILE A 401 19.80 -6.61 14.23
C ILE A 401 20.14 -7.49 13.01
N ALA A 402 20.14 -6.91 11.82
CA ALA A 402 20.56 -7.62 10.60
C ALA A 402 22.03 -8.09 10.67
N GLU A 403 22.93 -7.28 11.23
CA GLU A 403 24.33 -7.63 11.44
C GLU A 403 24.53 -8.80 12.41
N LEU A 404 23.57 -9.04 13.32
CA LEU A 404 23.56 -10.21 14.20
C LEU A 404 23.02 -11.49 13.51
N GLY A 405 22.63 -11.40 12.23
CA GLY A 405 22.04 -12.53 11.48
C GLY A 405 20.63 -12.89 11.94
N ILE A 406 19.89 -11.94 12.52
CA ILE A 406 18.52 -12.11 12.99
C ILE A 406 17.57 -11.55 11.92
N TYR A 407 16.76 -12.42 11.32
CA TYR A 407 15.78 -12.06 10.28
C TYR A 407 14.39 -12.62 10.60
N PRO A 408 13.30 -11.83 10.43
CA PRO A 408 13.33 -10.43 9.97
C PRO A 408 14.04 -9.50 10.97
N ALA A 409 14.75 -8.51 10.45
CA ALA A 409 15.57 -7.62 11.27
C ALA A 409 14.74 -6.52 11.99
N VAL A 410 13.58 -6.90 12.50
CA VAL A 410 12.65 -5.99 13.21
C VAL A 410 13.20 -5.65 14.59
N ASP A 411 13.29 -4.37 14.89
CA ASP A 411 13.64 -3.89 16.23
C ASP A 411 12.42 -4.01 17.15
N PRO A 412 12.49 -4.87 18.18
CA PRO A 412 11.35 -5.12 19.06
C PRO A 412 11.05 -3.99 20.04
N LEU A 413 12.03 -3.10 20.28
CA LEU A 413 11.90 -1.97 21.21
C LEU A 413 11.44 -0.70 20.51
N ASP A 414 11.92 -0.49 19.27
CA ASP A 414 11.56 0.70 18.48
C ASP A 414 10.26 0.49 17.69
N SER A 415 9.79 -0.75 17.55
CA SER A 415 8.50 -1.07 16.92
C SER A 415 7.34 -0.95 17.92
N SER A 416 6.20 -0.45 17.41
CA SER A 416 5.04 -0.18 18.26
C SER A 416 3.71 -0.43 17.54
N SER A 417 2.66 -0.67 18.31
CA SER A 417 1.29 -0.77 17.81
C SER A 417 0.31 -0.18 18.82
N ARG A 418 -0.69 0.55 18.30
CA ARG A 418 -1.76 1.13 19.13
C ARG A 418 -2.67 0.08 19.75
N ILE A 419 -2.78 -1.09 19.12
CA ILE A 419 -3.64 -2.18 19.62
C ILE A 419 -2.93 -3.10 20.62
N LEU A 420 -1.66 -2.86 20.96
CA LEU A 420 -0.94 -3.64 21.98
C LEU A 420 -1.45 -3.27 23.37
N SER A 421 -2.62 -3.76 23.73
CA SER A 421 -3.27 -3.58 25.02
C SER A 421 -4.00 -4.85 25.43
N ALA A 422 -4.14 -5.07 26.74
CA ALA A 422 -4.85 -6.24 27.28
C ALA A 422 -6.34 -6.26 26.89
N GLU A 423 -6.95 -5.09 26.72
CA GLU A 423 -8.36 -4.96 26.32
C GLU A 423 -8.64 -5.51 24.90
N ILE A 424 -7.68 -5.42 23.98
CA ILE A 424 -7.84 -5.84 22.58
C ILE A 424 -7.27 -7.24 22.35
N LEU A 425 -6.06 -7.51 22.88
CA LEU A 425 -5.33 -8.76 22.61
C LEU A 425 -5.55 -9.84 23.67
N GLY A 426 -6.08 -9.47 24.83
CA GLY A 426 -6.16 -10.34 26.01
C GLY A 426 -4.87 -10.31 26.86
N ASP A 427 -5.03 -10.68 28.14
CA ASP A 427 -3.96 -10.60 29.15
C ASP A 427 -2.75 -11.47 28.78
N ALA A 428 -2.96 -12.70 28.31
CA ALA A 428 -1.87 -13.63 27.99
C ALA A 428 -0.92 -13.11 26.90
N HIS A 429 -1.46 -12.49 25.86
CA HIS A 429 -0.65 -11.90 24.78
C HIS A 429 0.07 -10.64 25.28
N TYR A 430 -0.66 -9.75 25.94
CA TYR A 430 -0.12 -8.49 26.44
C TYR A 430 1.01 -8.73 27.47
N ASP A 431 0.79 -9.60 28.45
CA ASP A 431 1.78 -9.91 29.47
C ASP A 431 3.04 -10.55 28.87
N CYS A 432 2.89 -11.50 27.92
CA CYS A 432 4.02 -12.07 27.21
C CYS A 432 4.81 -10.99 26.46
N ALA A 433 4.14 -10.12 25.73
CA ALA A 433 4.78 -9.02 24.99
C ALA A 433 5.56 -8.07 25.92
N GLN A 434 4.97 -7.73 27.06
CA GLN A 434 5.63 -6.86 28.07
C GLN A 434 6.84 -7.55 28.70
N ARG A 435 6.74 -8.85 29.05
CA ARG A 435 7.87 -9.64 29.56
C ARG A 435 9.03 -9.65 28.57
N VAL A 436 8.75 -9.91 27.29
CA VAL A 436 9.77 -9.91 26.21
C VAL A 436 10.41 -8.52 26.08
N LYS A 437 9.62 -7.44 26.01
CA LYS A 437 10.14 -6.07 25.91
C LYS A 437 11.00 -5.70 27.11
N ASN A 438 10.56 -6.00 28.33
CA ASN A 438 11.30 -5.70 29.55
C ASN A 438 12.64 -6.47 29.60
N THR A 439 12.63 -7.75 29.21
CA THR A 439 13.86 -8.58 29.15
C THR A 439 14.86 -8.02 28.13
N LEU A 440 14.39 -7.64 26.95
CA LEU A 440 15.25 -7.07 25.90
C LEU A 440 15.73 -5.65 26.27
N GLN A 441 14.90 -4.84 26.91
CA GLN A 441 15.29 -3.52 27.41
C GLN A 441 16.37 -3.64 28.47
N ARG A 442 16.22 -4.54 29.45
CA ARG A 442 17.24 -4.79 30.48
C ARG A 442 18.54 -5.27 29.85
N TYR A 443 18.46 -6.16 28.87
CA TYR A 443 19.64 -6.60 28.11
C TYR A 443 20.35 -5.44 27.41
N LYS A 444 19.61 -4.54 26.77
CA LYS A 444 20.15 -3.34 26.11
C LYS A 444 20.91 -2.45 27.10
N GLU A 445 20.39 -2.27 28.31
CA GLU A 445 21.06 -1.51 29.38
C GLU A 445 22.35 -2.19 29.87
N LEU A 446 22.34 -3.52 29.93
CA LEU A 446 23.52 -4.31 30.36
C LEU A 446 24.60 -4.40 29.28
N GLN A 447 24.26 -4.19 28.00
CA GLN A 447 25.24 -4.28 26.90
C GLN A 447 26.40 -3.30 27.06
N ASP A 448 26.14 -2.07 27.49
CA ASP A 448 27.17 -1.05 27.73
C ASP A 448 28.10 -1.48 28.88
N ILE A 449 27.54 -2.06 29.93
CA ILE A 449 28.30 -2.61 31.07
C ILE A 449 29.17 -3.78 30.63
N ILE A 450 28.59 -4.71 29.87
CA ILE A 450 29.30 -5.88 29.33
C ILE A 450 30.46 -5.45 28.42
N ALA A 451 30.27 -4.42 27.59
CA ALA A 451 31.30 -3.92 26.68
C ALA A 451 32.51 -3.32 27.41
N ILE A 452 32.30 -2.75 28.61
CA ILE A 452 33.35 -2.08 29.39
C ILE A 452 34.00 -3.04 30.40
N LEU A 453 33.20 -3.81 31.14
CA LEU A 453 33.66 -4.61 32.28
C LEU A 453 33.75 -6.12 31.97
N GLY A 454 33.07 -6.58 30.91
CA GLY A 454 32.94 -8.01 30.62
C GLY A 454 31.70 -8.64 31.28
N LEU A 455 31.34 -9.84 30.79
CA LEU A 455 30.17 -10.58 31.28
C LEU A 455 30.36 -11.09 32.70
N GLU A 456 31.61 -11.42 33.08
CA GLU A 456 31.93 -12.01 34.37
C GLU A 456 31.68 -11.11 35.57
N GLU A 457 31.69 -9.78 35.36
CA GLU A 457 31.46 -8.78 36.41
C GLU A 457 29.98 -8.54 36.72
N LEU A 458 29.08 -9.15 35.94
CA LEU A 458 27.64 -9.06 36.22
C LEU A 458 27.23 -9.94 37.40
N SER A 459 26.17 -9.53 38.09
CA SER A 459 25.50 -10.38 39.06
C SER A 459 24.98 -11.68 38.42
N GLU A 460 24.83 -12.72 39.19
CA GLU A 460 24.29 -14.00 38.67
C GLU A 460 22.88 -13.83 38.11
N GLU A 461 22.07 -12.93 38.67
CA GLU A 461 20.76 -12.58 38.19
C GLU A 461 20.83 -11.88 36.81
N ASP A 462 21.73 -10.89 36.65
CA ASP A 462 21.93 -10.22 35.36
C ASP A 462 22.52 -11.15 34.30
N LYS A 463 23.44 -12.07 34.66
CA LYS A 463 23.94 -13.11 33.75
C LYS A 463 22.83 -14.00 33.22
N LEU A 464 21.89 -14.38 34.08
CA LEU A 464 20.72 -15.17 33.69
C LEU A 464 19.81 -14.39 32.73
N ILE A 465 19.54 -13.10 33.06
CA ILE A 465 18.75 -12.21 32.19
C ILE A 465 19.42 -12.09 30.81
N VAL A 466 20.72 -11.83 30.75
CA VAL A 466 21.47 -11.72 29.49
C VAL A 466 21.37 -13.00 28.66
N THR A 467 21.54 -14.15 29.31
CA THR A 467 21.49 -15.44 28.64
C THR A 467 20.12 -15.75 28.04
N ARG A 468 19.05 -15.48 28.79
CA ARG A 468 17.68 -15.65 28.30
C ARG A 468 17.32 -14.60 27.25
N ALA A 469 17.73 -13.34 27.43
CA ALA A 469 17.49 -12.28 26.46
C ALA A 469 18.12 -12.60 25.09
N ARG A 470 19.31 -13.17 25.03
CA ARG A 470 19.95 -13.62 23.80
C ARG A 470 19.16 -14.73 23.10
N ARG A 471 18.61 -15.70 23.86
CA ARG A 471 17.71 -16.73 23.31
C ARG A 471 16.42 -16.10 22.78
N VAL A 472 15.78 -15.24 23.56
CA VAL A 472 14.60 -14.48 23.14
C VAL A 472 14.87 -13.70 21.86
N GLN A 473 15.97 -12.96 21.78
CA GLN A 473 16.34 -12.19 20.60
C GLN A 473 16.51 -13.09 19.36
N ARG A 474 17.17 -14.24 19.49
CA ARG A 474 17.31 -15.20 18.39
C ARG A 474 15.99 -15.86 18.02
N PHE A 475 15.11 -16.15 19.00
CA PHE A 475 13.81 -16.77 18.75
C PHE A 475 12.83 -15.82 18.07
N LEU A 476 13.06 -14.49 18.08
CA LEU A 476 12.33 -13.52 17.22
C LEU A 476 12.59 -13.75 15.74
N SER A 477 13.71 -14.40 15.37
CA SER A 477 13.99 -14.76 13.98
C SER A 477 13.10 -15.90 13.49
N GLN A 478 12.83 -15.92 12.18
CA GLN A 478 11.95 -16.91 11.55
C GLN A 478 12.35 -17.11 10.09
N PRO A 479 12.37 -18.36 9.58
CA PRO A 479 12.60 -18.60 8.17
C PRO A 479 11.35 -18.20 7.36
N PHE A 480 11.56 -17.47 6.27
CA PHE A 480 10.52 -16.99 5.39
C PHE A 480 10.37 -17.87 4.15
N PHE A 481 9.13 -18.03 3.65
CA PHE A 481 8.86 -18.77 2.43
C PHE A 481 9.54 -18.13 1.21
N VAL A 482 9.53 -16.81 1.13
CA VAL A 482 10.14 -16.08 0.01
C VAL A 482 11.66 -16.12 0.04
N ALA A 483 12.27 -16.52 1.16
CA ALA A 483 13.70 -16.63 1.31
C ALA A 483 14.23 -18.09 1.22
N GLU A 484 13.38 -19.09 0.99
CA GLU A 484 13.75 -20.50 0.94
C GLU A 484 14.90 -20.78 -0.03
N GLN A 485 14.83 -20.22 -1.23
CA GLN A 485 15.85 -20.40 -2.27
C GLN A 485 17.23 -19.83 -1.90
N PHE A 486 17.28 -18.83 -1.02
CA PHE A 486 18.53 -18.20 -0.59
C PHE A 486 19.09 -18.82 0.69
N THR A 487 18.22 -19.23 1.60
CA THR A 487 18.61 -19.73 2.92
C THR A 487 18.69 -21.25 2.98
N GLY A 488 18.02 -21.95 2.06
CA GLY A 488 17.85 -23.40 2.10
C GLY A 488 16.97 -23.89 3.26
N LEU A 489 16.35 -22.97 4.01
CA LEU A 489 15.45 -23.28 5.11
C LEU A 489 14.01 -23.16 4.65
N LYS A 490 13.18 -24.14 4.99
CA LYS A 490 11.75 -24.10 4.68
C LYS A 490 11.06 -23.01 5.50
N GLY A 491 10.29 -22.14 4.83
CA GLY A 491 9.50 -21.10 5.48
C GLY A 491 8.43 -21.67 6.40
N VAL A 492 8.13 -20.96 7.47
CA VAL A 492 7.14 -21.36 8.47
C VAL A 492 6.24 -20.19 8.83
N LEU A 493 4.93 -20.42 8.79
CA LEU A 493 3.93 -19.52 9.35
C LEU A 493 3.67 -19.98 10.79
N VAL A 494 3.79 -19.08 11.77
CA VAL A 494 3.68 -19.43 13.19
C VAL A 494 2.38 -18.85 13.77
N ASP A 495 1.62 -19.70 14.48
CA ASP A 495 0.42 -19.25 15.19
C ASP A 495 0.79 -18.39 16.41
N ILE A 496 -0.09 -17.44 16.76
CA ILE A 496 0.15 -16.55 17.91
C ILE A 496 0.22 -17.30 19.23
N ASN A 497 -0.56 -18.37 19.41
CA ASN A 497 -0.55 -19.15 20.64
C ASN A 497 0.79 -19.91 20.80
N ASP A 498 1.34 -20.46 19.72
CA ASP A 498 2.64 -21.12 19.71
C ASP A 498 3.75 -20.09 19.98
N THR A 499 3.59 -18.87 19.47
CA THR A 499 4.49 -17.74 19.73
C THR A 499 4.49 -17.38 21.22
N ILE A 500 3.33 -17.16 21.83
CA ILE A 500 3.17 -16.80 23.24
C ILE A 500 3.72 -17.89 24.14
N SER A 501 3.36 -19.16 23.89
CA SER A 501 3.86 -20.31 24.65
C SER A 501 5.38 -20.40 24.59
N GLY A 502 5.97 -20.36 23.38
CA GLY A 502 7.39 -20.46 23.18
C GLY A 502 8.20 -19.38 23.88
N PHE A 503 7.77 -18.11 23.80
CA PHE A 503 8.47 -17.04 24.52
C PHE A 503 8.35 -17.16 26.04
N ASN A 504 7.18 -17.54 26.56
CA ASN A 504 7.02 -17.75 27.99
C ASN A 504 7.91 -18.88 28.49
N GLU A 505 7.95 -20.01 27.81
CA GLU A 505 8.78 -21.16 28.16
C GLU A 505 10.29 -20.82 28.18
N ILE A 506 10.76 -20.01 27.23
CA ILE A 506 12.16 -19.51 27.22
C ILE A 506 12.42 -18.62 28.43
N MET A 507 11.51 -17.68 28.74
CA MET A 507 11.66 -16.74 29.86
C MET A 507 11.52 -17.44 31.22
N ASP A 508 10.76 -18.53 31.31
CA ASP A 508 10.63 -19.37 32.50
C ASP A 508 11.86 -20.29 32.71
N GLY A 509 12.73 -20.40 31.68
CA GLY A 509 14.01 -21.09 31.80
C GLY A 509 13.95 -22.57 31.47
N LEU A 510 12.88 -23.08 30.88
CA LEU A 510 12.72 -24.49 30.52
C LEU A 510 13.83 -24.98 29.56
N TYR A 511 14.38 -24.06 28.78
CA TYR A 511 15.39 -24.35 27.77
C TYR A 511 16.76 -23.71 28.04
N ASP A 512 17.07 -23.37 29.31
CA ASP A 512 18.36 -22.79 29.69
C ASP A 512 19.57 -23.73 29.41
N HIS A 513 19.32 -25.03 29.27
CA HIS A 513 20.31 -26.04 28.90
C HIS A 513 20.64 -26.07 27.40
N LEU A 514 19.82 -25.48 26.52
CA LEU A 514 20.06 -25.48 25.08
C LEU A 514 20.98 -24.31 24.65
N PRO A 515 21.82 -24.51 23.62
CA PRO A 515 22.68 -23.44 23.09
C PRO A 515 21.84 -22.32 22.43
N GLU A 516 22.31 -21.08 22.48
CA GLU A 516 21.62 -19.92 21.88
C GLU A 516 21.33 -20.09 20.37
N SER A 517 22.22 -20.77 19.64
CA SER A 517 22.09 -21.03 18.20
C SER A 517 20.89 -21.91 17.85
N ALA A 518 20.33 -22.66 18.81
CA ALA A 518 19.16 -23.49 18.64
C ALA A 518 17.92 -22.64 18.30
N PHE A 519 17.83 -21.43 18.84
CA PHE A 519 16.68 -20.52 18.72
C PHE A 519 16.73 -19.64 17.47
N ASN A 520 17.79 -19.68 16.68
CA ASN A 520 17.93 -18.84 15.49
C ASN A 520 17.26 -19.48 14.27
N LEU A 521 16.44 -18.69 13.54
CA LEU A 521 15.74 -19.10 12.30
C LEU A 521 14.96 -20.42 12.50
N VAL A 522 14.07 -20.43 13.47
CA VAL A 522 13.14 -21.53 13.76
C VAL A 522 11.70 -21.00 13.76
N GLY A 523 10.73 -21.89 13.55
CA GLY A 523 9.31 -21.56 13.67
C GLY A 523 8.86 -21.58 15.12
N THR A 524 8.49 -22.74 15.61
CA THR A 524 7.97 -22.96 16.97
C THR A 524 9.08 -23.28 17.97
N ILE A 525 8.72 -23.36 19.25
CA ILE A 525 9.66 -23.75 20.32
C ILE A 525 10.08 -25.24 20.17
N GLU A 526 9.22 -26.09 19.63
CA GLU A 526 9.55 -27.49 19.37
C GLU A 526 10.65 -27.61 18.30
N ASP A 527 10.63 -26.76 17.27
CA ASP A 527 11.70 -26.71 16.27
C ASP A 527 13.04 -26.33 16.91
N ALA A 528 13.02 -25.37 17.85
CA ALA A 528 14.20 -24.96 18.60
C ALA A 528 14.75 -26.10 19.47
N LYS A 529 13.87 -26.86 20.11
CA LYS A 529 14.22 -28.01 20.92
C LYS A 529 14.91 -29.12 20.08
N VAL A 530 14.28 -29.54 19.00
CA VAL A 530 14.82 -30.54 18.08
C VAL A 530 16.19 -30.10 17.54
N LYS A 531 16.33 -28.84 17.14
CA LYS A 531 17.58 -28.25 16.66
C LYS A 531 18.65 -28.22 17.77
N GLY A 532 18.25 -27.85 19.00
CA GLY A 532 19.14 -27.77 20.15
C GLY A 532 19.69 -29.15 20.57
N GLU A 533 18.83 -30.16 20.65
CA GLU A 533 19.19 -31.53 20.96
C GLU A 533 20.18 -32.09 19.91
N LYS A 534 19.96 -31.80 18.62
CA LYS A 534 20.87 -32.17 17.55
C LYS A 534 22.25 -31.52 17.71
N LEU A 535 22.29 -30.21 18.00
CA LEU A 535 23.55 -29.48 18.22
C LEU A 535 24.34 -30.02 19.44
N LEU A 536 23.63 -30.36 20.52
CA LEU A 536 24.26 -30.98 21.71
C LEU A 536 24.82 -32.37 21.40
N ALA A 537 24.09 -33.19 20.64
CA ALA A 537 24.56 -34.52 20.22
C ALA A 537 25.80 -34.42 19.30
N GLU A 538 25.82 -33.47 18.37
CA GLU A 538 26.98 -33.20 17.50
C GLU A 538 28.19 -32.72 18.32
N ALA A 539 28.00 -31.85 19.31
CA ALA A 539 29.05 -31.37 20.18
C ALA A 539 29.62 -32.48 21.11
N ALA A 540 28.79 -33.44 21.51
CA ALA A 540 29.21 -34.58 22.30
C ALA A 540 30.00 -35.65 21.51
N ASN A 541 29.85 -35.65 20.17
CA ASN A 541 30.54 -36.60 19.27
C ASN A 541 31.86 -36.03 18.70
N ASN A 542 32.15 -34.76 18.91
CA ASN A 542 33.42 -34.09 18.57
C ASN A 542 34.27 -33.88 19.81
#